data_31e9bae4be16de4379c755758e1bb8a1
#
_entry.id   31e9bae4be16de4379c755758e1bb8a1
#
_cell.length_a   1.000
_cell.length_b   1.000
_cell.length_c   1.000
_cell.angle_alpha   90.00
_cell.angle_beta   90.00
_cell.angle_gamma   90.00
#
_symmetry.space_group_name_H-M   'P 1'
#
loop_
_entity.id
_entity.type
_entity.pdbx_description
1 polymer ?
#
loop_
_entity_poly.entity_id
_entity_poly.type
_entity_poly.pdbx_seq_one_letter_code
_entity_poly.pdbx_strand_id
1 'polypeptide(L)'
;MLTARMIIRIYDRTDKNDPNKKIHWAKPMDHKCPYRPEFNLGGYLSSGMIITDEDELQSETDYEVMVSFSLIIPEAWETVQNTIYTGMKSTIQEASRILGEFTLLEYEYTP
;
A
#
# COMPACT_ATOMS: atom_id res chain seq x y z
N MET A 1 2.85 -9.69 13.32
CA MET A 1 2.40 -9.13 12.03
C MET A 1 1.89 -7.72 12.24
N LEU A 2 2.27 -6.81 11.37
CA LEU A 2 1.77 -5.44 11.39
C LEU A 2 0.48 -5.34 10.57
N THR A 3 -0.54 -4.73 11.15
CA THR A 3 -1.79 -4.41 10.46
C THR A 3 -2.03 -2.91 10.61
N ALA A 4 -2.34 -2.25 9.51
CA ALA A 4 -2.51 -0.80 9.50
C ALA A 4 -3.80 -0.41 8.78
N ARG A 5 -4.48 0.61 9.31
CA ARG A 5 -5.58 1.28 8.61
C ARG A 5 -5.03 2.56 8.01
N MET A 6 -5.28 2.75 6.73
CA MET A 6 -4.72 3.89 6.01
C MET A 6 -5.65 4.38 4.90
N ILE A 7 -5.43 5.61 4.48
CA ILE A 7 -6.03 6.15 3.27
C ILE A 7 -5.00 6.00 2.17
N ILE A 8 -5.38 5.35 1.07
CA ILE A 8 -4.50 5.17 -0.09
C ILE A 8 -5.04 5.93 -1.29
N ARG A 9 -4.13 6.41 -2.11
CA ARG A 9 -4.43 7.06 -3.38
C ARG A 9 -3.43 6.58 -4.42
N ILE A 10 -3.96 6.00 -5.49
CA ILE A 10 -3.15 5.45 -6.56
C ILE A 10 -3.15 6.45 -7.71
N TYR A 11 -1.98 6.74 -8.26
CA TYR A 11 -1.83 7.71 -9.33
C TYR A 11 -2.25 7.13 -10.67
N ASP A 12 -2.81 7.99 -11.53
CA ASP A 12 -3.08 7.65 -12.93
C ASP A 12 -1.80 7.21 -13.63
N ARG A 13 -1.93 6.18 -14.45
CA ARG A 13 -0.88 5.74 -15.36
C ARG A 13 -1.44 5.64 -16.76
N THR A 14 -0.65 6.02 -17.75
CA THR A 14 -0.97 5.78 -19.15
C THR A 14 -0.27 4.52 -19.63
N ASP A 15 -0.92 3.80 -20.56
CA ASP A 15 -0.29 2.68 -21.24
C ASP A 15 0.87 3.21 -22.12
N LYS A 16 2.04 2.57 -22.05
CA LYS A 16 3.19 2.96 -22.86
C LYS A 16 2.91 2.89 -24.36
N ASN A 17 1.99 2.00 -24.76
CA ASN A 17 1.64 1.77 -26.16
C ASN A 17 0.44 2.60 -26.61
N ASP A 18 -0.35 3.15 -25.67
CA ASP A 18 -1.52 3.97 -25.96
C ASP A 18 -1.66 5.07 -24.92
N PRO A 19 -1.20 6.31 -25.23
CA PRO A 19 -1.26 7.42 -24.27
C PRO A 19 -2.70 7.85 -23.89
N ASN A 20 -3.70 7.41 -24.63
CA ASN A 20 -5.10 7.70 -24.31
C ASN A 20 -5.72 6.65 -23.39
N LYS A 21 -5.04 5.54 -23.16
CA LYS A 21 -5.52 4.46 -22.30
C LYS A 21 -4.93 4.61 -20.90
N LYS A 22 -5.80 4.78 -19.92
CA LYS A 22 -5.42 4.77 -18.50
C LYS A 22 -5.39 3.34 -17.99
N ILE A 23 -4.35 3.01 -17.28
CA ILE A 23 -4.22 1.71 -16.63
C ILE A 23 -4.87 1.83 -15.26
N HIS A 24 -6.01 1.16 -15.07
CA HIS A 24 -6.64 1.04 -13.76
C HIS A 24 -5.95 -0.05 -12.96
N TRP A 25 -6.00 0.08 -11.66
CA TRP A 25 -5.44 -0.92 -10.79
C TRP A 25 -6.24 -2.20 -10.87
N ALA A 26 -5.49 -3.31 -10.86
CA ALA A 26 -6.09 -4.63 -10.79
C ALA A 26 -6.80 -4.82 -9.45
N LYS A 27 -7.73 -5.76 -9.44
CA LYS A 27 -8.51 -6.14 -8.27
C LYS A 27 -7.60 -6.45 -7.08
N PRO A 28 -7.66 -5.69 -5.98
CA PRO A 28 -6.76 -5.90 -4.84
C PRO A 28 -6.98 -7.25 -4.17
N MET A 29 -8.17 -7.84 -4.34
CA MET A 29 -8.55 -9.11 -3.71
C MET A 29 -8.79 -10.22 -4.73
N ASP A 30 -7.93 -10.34 -5.74
CA ASP A 30 -7.92 -11.53 -6.57
C ASP A 30 -7.39 -12.70 -5.74
N HIS A 31 -8.23 -13.70 -5.45
CA HIS A 31 -7.87 -14.85 -4.63
C HIS A 31 -6.71 -15.67 -5.21
N LYS A 32 -6.46 -15.58 -6.51
CA LYS A 32 -5.34 -16.27 -7.18
C LYS A 32 -4.05 -15.50 -7.12
N CYS A 33 -4.13 -14.18 -7.12
CA CYS A 33 -2.96 -13.29 -7.15
C CYS A 33 -3.29 -11.97 -6.46
N PRO A 34 -3.33 -11.94 -5.11
CA PRO A 34 -3.63 -10.70 -4.40
C PRO A 34 -2.53 -9.67 -4.68
N TYR A 35 -2.94 -8.44 -4.92
CA TYR A 35 -2.02 -7.36 -5.18
C TYR A 35 -1.31 -6.93 -3.89
N ARG A 36 0.01 -6.94 -3.92
CA ARG A 36 0.86 -6.62 -2.77
C ARG A 36 1.93 -5.61 -3.14
N PRO A 37 1.56 -4.33 -3.25
CA PRO A 37 2.57 -3.29 -3.51
C PRO A 37 3.48 -3.10 -2.31
N GLU A 38 4.60 -2.42 -2.52
CA GLU A 38 5.48 -2.03 -1.44
C GLU A 38 5.03 -0.69 -0.86
N PHE A 39 5.05 -0.61 0.47
CA PHE A 39 4.75 0.62 1.21
C PHE A 39 6.05 1.11 1.83
N ASN A 40 6.32 2.40 1.66
CA ASN A 40 7.49 3.02 2.28
C ASN A 40 7.15 3.43 3.72
N LEU A 41 7.56 2.61 4.67
CA LEU A 41 7.29 2.81 6.09
C LEU A 41 8.41 3.63 6.74
N GLY A 42 8.57 4.88 6.29
CA GLY A 42 9.58 5.78 6.83
C GLY A 42 11.01 5.39 6.43
N GLY A 43 11.19 4.89 5.22
CA GLY A 43 12.47 4.42 4.71
C GLY A 43 12.62 2.90 4.66
N TYR A 44 11.69 2.18 5.29
CA TYR A 44 11.65 0.73 5.27
C TYR A 44 10.57 0.28 4.27
N LEU A 45 10.97 -0.35 3.17
CA LEU A 45 10.03 -0.85 2.17
C LEU A 45 9.53 -2.24 2.53
N SER A 46 8.23 -2.42 2.60
CA SER A 46 7.62 -3.72 2.86
C SER A 46 6.40 -3.92 1.98
N SER A 47 6.27 -5.12 1.44
CA SER A 47 5.06 -5.53 0.74
C SER A 47 3.90 -5.59 1.74
N GLY A 48 2.75 -5.04 1.34
CA GLY A 48 1.54 -5.09 2.13
C GLY A 48 0.37 -5.58 1.29
N MET A 49 -0.48 -6.40 1.88
CA MET A 49 -1.70 -6.86 1.24
C MET A 49 -2.85 -5.91 1.56
N ILE A 50 -3.43 -5.32 0.53
CA ILE A 50 -4.58 -4.41 0.68
C ILE A 50 -5.84 -5.23 0.90
N ILE A 51 -6.54 -4.96 1.99
CA ILE A 51 -7.79 -5.61 2.35
C ILE A 51 -8.91 -4.57 2.23
N THR A 52 -9.82 -4.79 1.30
CA THR A 52 -10.93 -3.88 1.03
C THR A 52 -12.10 -4.65 0.44
N ASP A 53 -13.31 -4.09 0.58
CA ASP A 53 -14.53 -4.62 -0.04
C ASP A 53 -14.68 -4.15 -1.49
N GLU A 54 -13.83 -3.22 -1.93
CA GLU A 54 -13.87 -2.72 -3.30
C GLU A 54 -13.35 -3.78 -4.28
N ASP A 55 -14.10 -4.02 -5.35
CA ASP A 55 -13.69 -4.94 -6.41
C ASP A 55 -12.53 -4.37 -7.22
N GLU A 56 -12.50 -3.06 -7.40
CA GLU A 56 -11.50 -2.35 -8.18
C GLU A 56 -11.21 -0.99 -7.56
N LEU A 57 -9.92 -0.63 -7.50
CA LEU A 57 -9.50 0.67 -7.03
C LEU A 57 -9.32 1.61 -8.23
N GLN A 58 -10.06 2.72 -8.20
CA GLN A 58 -9.92 3.75 -9.21
C GLN A 58 -8.70 4.63 -8.90
N SER A 59 -7.99 5.03 -9.94
CA SER A 59 -6.86 5.95 -9.78
C SER A 59 -7.34 7.35 -9.36
N GLU A 60 -6.47 8.11 -8.72
CA GLU A 60 -6.71 9.47 -8.23
C GLU A 60 -7.92 9.58 -7.30
N THR A 61 -8.21 8.52 -6.56
CA THR A 61 -9.35 8.43 -5.63
C THR A 61 -8.84 7.91 -4.29
N ASP A 62 -9.28 8.55 -3.21
CA ASP A 62 -8.90 8.14 -1.86
C ASP A 62 -9.78 6.98 -1.39
N TYR A 63 -9.14 5.94 -0.85
CA TYR A 63 -9.81 4.81 -0.24
C TYR A 63 -9.27 4.56 1.16
N GLU A 64 -10.17 4.34 2.12
CA GLU A 64 -9.76 3.88 3.44
C GLU A 64 -9.73 2.36 3.42
N VAL A 65 -8.56 1.79 3.70
CA VAL A 65 -8.33 0.36 3.60
C VAL A 65 -7.53 -0.15 4.80
N MET A 66 -7.60 -1.46 5.02
CA MET A 66 -6.67 -2.17 5.90
C MET A 66 -5.54 -2.73 5.07
N VAL A 67 -4.33 -2.72 5.61
CA VAL A 67 -3.17 -3.33 4.96
C VAL A 67 -2.48 -4.25 5.96
N SER A 68 -2.20 -5.46 5.51
CA SER A 68 -1.53 -6.49 6.31
C SER A 68 -0.10 -6.67 5.81
N PHE A 69 0.86 -6.57 6.73
CA PHE A 69 2.28 -6.68 6.44
C PHE A 69 2.84 -7.96 7.10
N SER A 70 2.68 -9.08 6.41
CA SER A 70 3.09 -10.38 6.94
C SER A 70 4.60 -10.57 6.99
N LEU A 71 5.37 -9.76 6.25
CA LEU A 71 6.83 -9.84 6.21
C LEU A 71 7.51 -9.07 7.34
N ILE A 72 6.77 -8.28 8.11
CA ILE A 72 7.33 -7.56 9.24
C ILE A 72 7.32 -8.48 10.47
N ILE A 73 8.40 -9.23 10.59
CA ILE A 73 8.68 -10.11 11.75
C ILE A 73 9.16 -9.26 12.94
N PRO A 74 9.26 -9.83 14.17
CA PRO A 74 9.66 -9.04 15.35
C PRO A 74 10.97 -8.28 15.19
N GLU A 75 11.97 -8.83 14.52
CA GLU A 75 13.25 -8.16 14.29
C GLU A 75 13.08 -6.92 13.39
N ALA A 76 12.27 -7.03 12.35
CA ALA A 76 11.98 -5.89 11.48
C ALA A 76 11.14 -4.83 12.21
N TRP A 77 10.23 -5.26 13.07
CA TRP A 77 9.41 -4.35 13.86
C TRP A 77 10.23 -3.46 14.78
N GLU A 78 11.32 -3.94 15.33
CA GLU A 78 12.22 -3.14 16.14
C GLU A 78 12.71 -1.88 15.42
N THR A 79 12.91 -1.98 14.10
CA THR A 79 13.28 -0.85 13.25
C THR A 79 12.07 -0.03 12.86
N VAL A 80 11.03 -0.67 12.33
CA VAL A 80 9.84 -0.01 11.75
C VAL A 80 9.09 0.82 12.79
N GLN A 81 8.96 0.33 14.03
CA GLN A 81 8.24 1.06 15.08
C GLN A 81 8.79 2.44 15.36
N ASN A 82 10.05 2.69 15.04
CA ASN A 82 10.70 3.98 15.21
C ASN A 82 10.57 4.90 14.00
N THR A 83 10.06 4.39 12.89
CA THR A 83 9.97 5.13 11.63
C THR A 83 8.54 5.48 11.23
N ILE A 84 7.54 4.85 11.84
CA ILE A 84 6.12 5.13 11.54
C ILE A 84 5.45 5.87 12.67
N TYR A 85 4.44 6.67 12.32
CA TYR A 85 3.61 7.39 13.28
C TYR A 85 2.24 7.70 12.66
N THR A 86 1.24 7.83 13.49
CA THR A 86 -0.12 8.15 13.06
C THR A 86 -0.14 9.52 12.38
N GLY A 87 -0.75 9.57 11.20
CA GLY A 87 -0.82 10.78 10.38
C GLY A 87 0.30 10.94 9.37
N MET A 88 1.29 10.04 9.38
CA MET A 88 2.38 10.12 8.38
C MET A 88 1.84 9.89 6.97
N LYS A 89 2.46 10.56 6.01
CA LYS A 89 2.23 10.35 4.59
C LYS A 89 3.49 9.81 3.94
N SER A 90 3.35 8.83 3.09
CA SER A 90 4.47 8.22 2.38
C SER A 90 4.00 7.61 1.08
N THR A 91 4.87 6.86 0.41
CA THR A 91 4.65 6.36 -0.93
C THR A 91 4.27 4.89 -0.96
N ILE A 92 3.46 4.55 -1.97
CA ILE A 92 3.22 3.17 -2.40
C ILE A 92 4.02 3.01 -3.68
N GLN A 93 4.80 1.95 -3.78
CA GLN A 93 5.73 1.82 -4.91
C GLN A 93 5.96 0.38 -5.33
N GLU A 94 6.55 0.22 -6.49
CA GLU A 94 7.01 -1.05 -7.03
C GLU A 94 8.48 -0.84 -7.40
N ALA A 95 9.37 -1.39 -6.60
CA ALA A 95 10.81 -1.08 -6.66
C ALA A 95 11.03 0.44 -6.53
N SER A 96 11.67 1.09 -7.48
CA SER A 96 11.89 2.55 -7.48
C SER A 96 10.74 3.35 -8.08
N ARG A 97 9.72 2.67 -8.61
CA ARG A 97 8.59 3.30 -9.29
C ARG A 97 7.51 3.68 -8.27
N ILE A 98 7.18 4.95 -8.18
CA ILE A 98 6.11 5.43 -7.30
C ILE A 98 4.76 5.18 -7.97
N LEU A 99 3.88 4.47 -7.27
CA LEU A 99 2.55 4.12 -7.75
C LEU A 99 1.45 4.97 -7.12
N GLY A 100 1.68 5.50 -5.94
CA GLY A 100 0.70 6.25 -5.20
C GLY A 100 1.23 6.73 -3.87
N GLU A 101 0.30 7.13 -3.00
CA GLU A 101 0.60 7.62 -1.66
C GLU A 101 -0.35 7.02 -0.63
N PHE A 102 0.06 7.05 0.62
CA PHE A 102 -0.82 6.65 1.72
C PHE A 102 -0.67 7.61 2.91
N THR A 103 -1.75 7.68 3.70
CA THR A 103 -1.75 8.33 5.01
C THR A 103 -2.04 7.27 6.05
N LEU A 104 -1.16 7.12 7.02
CA LEU A 104 -1.33 6.13 8.09
C LEU A 104 -2.29 6.68 9.14
N LEU A 105 -3.41 5.99 9.37
CA LEU A 105 -4.43 6.40 10.33
C LEU A 105 -4.21 5.75 11.70
N GLU A 106 -4.00 4.45 11.72
CA GLU A 106 -3.69 3.70 12.94
C GLU A 106 -3.00 2.39 12.56
N TYR A 107 -2.34 1.78 13.51
CA TYR A 107 -1.66 0.50 13.29
C TYR A 107 -1.57 -0.29 14.60
N GLU A 108 -1.44 -1.60 14.42
CA GLU A 108 -1.27 -2.54 15.51
C GLU A 108 -0.26 -3.60 15.11
N TYR A 109 0.67 -3.91 16.00
CA TYR A 109 1.61 -4.99 15.80
C TYR A 109 1.33 -6.14 16.76
N THR A 110 1.16 -7.35 16.22
CA THR A 110 0.97 -8.58 16.98
C THR A 110 2.13 -9.50 16.71
N PRO A 111 2.96 -9.79 17.73
CA PRO A 111 4.12 -10.67 17.57
C PRO A 111 3.74 -12.10 17.22
#